data_25c4b5aa181e10e6c66143829de16efc
#
_entry.id   25c4b5aa181e10e6c66143829de16efc
#
_cell.length_a   1.000
_cell.length_b   1.000
_cell.length_c   1.000
_cell.angle_alpha   90.00
_cell.angle_beta   90.00
_cell.angle_gamma   90.00
#
_symmetry.space_group_name_H-M   'P 1'
#
loop_
_entity.id
_entity.type
_entity.pdbx_description
1 polymer ?
#
loop_
_entity_poly.entity_id
_entity_poly.type
_entity_poly.pdbx_seq_one_letter_code
_entity_poly.pdbx_strand_id
1 'polypeptide(L)' 'MYYYNVKNRSAGAVLYTIPEDGIRRRFAPGETKRISYEELLHLSYQAGGREIMANFL' A
#
# COMPACT_ATOMS: atom_id res chain seq x y z
N MET A 1 16.28 -8.17 -3.30
CA MET A 1 14.92 -7.77 -2.93
C MET A 1 14.71 -6.31 -3.27
N TYR A 2 13.60 -5.98 -3.89
CA TYR A 2 13.33 -4.63 -4.36
C TYR A 2 12.34 -3.93 -3.44
N TYR A 3 12.57 -2.64 -3.20
CA TYR A 3 11.71 -1.79 -2.39
C TYR A 3 11.37 -0.53 -3.17
N TYR A 4 10.21 0.03 -2.89
CA TYR A 4 9.75 1.28 -3.47
C TYR A 4 9.34 2.24 -2.37
N ASN A 5 9.58 3.52 -2.59
CA ASN A 5 9.05 4.56 -1.72
C ASN A 5 7.62 4.86 -2.18
N VAL A 6 6.66 4.54 -1.31
CA VAL A 6 5.24 4.67 -1.62
C VAL A 6 4.66 5.79 -0.78
N LYS A 7 4.07 6.78 -1.45
CA LYS A 7 3.52 7.96 -0.80
C LYS A 7 1.99 7.94 -0.89
N ASN A 8 1.34 8.27 0.22
CA ASN A 8 -0.10 8.51 0.24
C ASN A 8 -0.39 9.87 -0.37
N ARG A 9 -1.00 9.90 -1.55
CA ARG A 9 -1.34 11.11 -2.29
C ARG A 9 -2.72 11.66 -1.95
N SER A 10 -3.45 10.99 -1.08
CA SER A 10 -4.80 11.42 -0.72
C SER A 10 -4.80 12.37 0.47
N ALA A 11 -5.93 13.04 0.69
CA ALA A 11 -6.12 13.92 1.84
C ALA A 11 -6.47 13.17 3.12
N GLY A 12 -6.74 11.87 3.03
CA GLY A 12 -7.10 11.02 4.16
C GLY A 12 -6.10 9.90 4.36
N ALA A 13 -6.21 9.21 5.49
CA ALA A 13 -5.39 8.04 5.76
C ALA A 13 -5.77 6.89 4.83
N VAL A 14 -4.76 6.15 4.38
CA VAL A 14 -4.95 4.94 3.58
C VAL A 14 -4.53 3.74 4.42
N LEU A 15 -5.43 2.76 4.52
CA LEU A 15 -5.16 1.53 5.25
C LEU A 15 -5.35 0.34 4.32
N TYR A 16 -4.46 -0.63 4.44
CA TYR A 16 -4.66 -1.91 3.77
C TYR A 16 -4.11 -3.04 4.61
N THR A 17 -4.65 -4.23 4.37
CA THR A 17 -4.18 -5.46 5.00
C THR A 17 -3.95 -6.52 3.93
N ILE A 18 -2.96 -7.36 4.17
CA ILE A 18 -2.70 -8.56 3.38
C ILE A 18 -2.76 -9.73 4.35
N PRO A 19 -3.94 -10.34 4.54
CA PRO A 19 -4.12 -11.38 5.58
C PRO A 19 -3.20 -12.59 5.36
N GLU A 20 -2.94 -12.95 4.13
CA GLU A 20 -2.07 -14.08 3.79
C GLU A 20 -0.67 -13.92 4.35
N ASP A 21 -0.18 -12.69 4.38
CA ASP A 21 1.16 -12.38 4.85
C ASP A 21 1.16 -11.80 6.27
N GLY A 22 0.00 -11.63 6.87
CA GLY A 22 -0.12 -11.01 8.19
C GLY A 22 0.26 -9.53 8.22
N ILE A 23 0.15 -8.84 7.10
CA ILE A 23 0.59 -7.46 6.95
C ILE A 23 -0.57 -6.50 7.13
N ARG A 24 -0.31 -5.44 7.92
CA ARG A 24 -1.20 -4.29 8.05
C ARG A 24 -0.38 -3.03 7.86
N ARG A 25 -0.88 -2.13 7.04
CA ARG A 25 -0.21 -0.84 6.80
C ARG A 25 -1.21 0.30 6.96
N ARG A 26 -0.70 1.40 7.49
CA ARG A 26 -1.44 2.65 7.58
C ARG A 26 -0.54 3.77 7.10
N PHE A 27 -1.05 4.56 6.16
CA PHE A 27 -0.36 5.74 5.65
C PHE A 27 -1.15 6.97 6.07
N ALA A 28 -0.54 7.84 6.84
CA ALA A 28 -1.12 9.16 7.09
C ALA A 28 -1.12 9.99 5.80
N PRO A 29 -1.96 11.03 5.69
CA PRO A 29 -1.94 11.88 4.51
C PRO A 29 -0.53 12.42 4.23
N GLY A 30 -0.05 12.22 3.02
CA GLY A 30 1.29 12.65 2.61
C GLY A 30 2.44 11.81 3.11
N GLU A 31 2.17 10.78 3.87
CA GLU A 31 3.22 9.91 4.41
C GLU A 31 3.85 9.05 3.32
N THR A 32 5.17 8.88 3.39
CA THR A 32 5.91 7.99 2.50
C THR A 32 6.49 6.84 3.32
N LYS A 33 6.30 5.63 2.83
CA LYS A 33 6.88 4.42 3.43
C LYS A 33 7.62 3.61 2.39
N ARG A 34 8.63 2.89 2.84
CA ARG A 34 9.36 1.96 1.99
C ARG A 34 8.68 0.61 2.02
N ILE A 35 8.14 0.19 0.89
CA ILE A 35 7.35 -1.03 0.76
C ILE A 35 8.04 -1.97 -0.22
N SER A 36 8.11 -3.26 0.11
CA SER A 36 8.73 -4.24 -0.77
C SER A 36 7.87 -4.46 -2.03
N TYR A 37 8.54 -4.82 -3.11
CA TYR A 37 7.85 -5.16 -4.35
C TYR A 37 6.86 -6.30 -4.15
N GLU A 38 7.25 -7.32 -3.37
CA GLU A 38 6.36 -8.46 -3.11
C GLU A 38 5.09 -8.04 -2.38
N GLU A 39 5.20 -7.13 -1.43
CA GLU A 39 4.03 -6.62 -0.71
C GLU A 39 3.09 -5.88 -1.68
N LEU A 40 3.63 -5.05 -2.54
CA LEU A 40 2.82 -4.33 -3.53
C LEU A 40 2.17 -5.29 -4.52
N LEU A 41 2.89 -6.33 -4.92
CA LEU A 41 2.36 -7.34 -5.82
C LEU A 41 1.18 -8.08 -5.18
N HIS A 42 1.32 -8.51 -3.93
CA HIS A 42 0.25 -9.18 -3.19
C HIS A 42 -0.95 -8.25 -2.98
N LEU A 43 -0.70 -6.98 -2.70
CA LEU A 43 -1.76 -5.99 -2.57
C LEU A 43 -2.56 -5.87 -3.86
N SER A 44 -1.89 -5.90 -5.02
CA SER A 44 -2.56 -5.79 -6.32
C SER A 44 -3.49 -6.96 -6.63
N TYR A 45 -3.28 -8.11 -5.99
CA TYR A 45 -4.13 -9.28 -6.18
C TYR A 45 -5.40 -9.26 -5.33
N GLN A 46 -5.47 -8.38 -4.35
CA GLN A 46 -6.63 -8.30 -3.48
C GLN A 46 -7.74 -7.44 -4.07
N ALA A 47 -8.98 -7.73 -3.68
CA ALA A 47 -10.11 -6.89 -4.04
C ALA A 47 -9.87 -5.46 -3.52
N GLY A 48 -9.98 -4.49 -4.42
CA GLY A 48 -9.75 -3.08 -4.08
C GLY A 48 -8.27 -2.68 -4.00
N GLY A 49 -7.33 -3.61 -4.03
CA GLY A 49 -5.91 -3.30 -3.93
C GLY A 49 -5.40 -2.45 -5.09
N ARG A 50 -5.84 -2.73 -6.31
CA ARG A 50 -5.47 -1.93 -7.48
C ARG A 50 -5.99 -0.51 -7.40
N GLU A 51 -7.18 -0.32 -6.85
CA GLU A 51 -7.76 1.00 -6.67
C GLU A 51 -6.98 1.82 -5.67
N ILE A 52 -6.56 1.18 -4.57
CA ILE A 52 -5.70 1.83 -3.58
C ILE A 52 -4.40 2.28 -4.24
N MET A 53 -3.75 1.43 -5.01
CA MET A 53 -2.49 1.76 -5.67
C MET A 53 -2.66 2.85 -6.71
N ALA A 54 -3.75 2.81 -7.48
CA ALA A 54 -3.97 3.78 -8.56
C ALA A 54 -4.40 5.16 -8.04
N ASN A 55 -5.22 5.20 -6.98
CA ASN A 55 -5.87 6.44 -6.55
C ASN A 55 -5.19 7.09 -5.35
N PHE A 56 -4.54 6.33 -4.50
CA PHE A 56 -4.01 6.86 -3.24
C PHE A 56 -2.50 6.74 -3.11
N LEU A 57 -1.92 5.74 -3.68
CA LEU A 57 -0.49 5.48 -3.59
C LEU A 57 0.20 5.63 -4.93
#